data_5f0831b7dda71e9f599faa5d67b26dc6
#
_entry.id   5f0831b7dda71e9f599faa5d67b26dc6
#
_cell.length_a   1.000
_cell.length_b   1.000
_cell.length_c   1.000
_cell.angle_alpha   90.00
_cell.angle_beta   90.00
_cell.angle_gamma   90.00
#
_symmetry.space_group_name_H-M   'P 1'
#
loop_
_entity.id
_entity.type
_entity.pdbx_description
1 polymer ?
#
loop_
_entity_poly.entity_id
_entity_poly.type
_entity_poly.pdbx_seq_one_letter_code
_entity_poly.pdbx_strand_id
1 'polypeptide(L)'
;MKKNLNFPKKKLNWYKFSLILLLFALFFGCKKPDQRSCFKSSGKLVTKTLVQGDYTNLILHPFVEYELIQDSINYVELTCGENLFPFIDVQVQDSALTITNNNTCRFLRGYDKNVKAKIHINLLYNIYFDGTNNLYSNDTIKASFCTIKMREAGGDMKLKLKCKELYVSKSNSTGSLVLTGRTNKARYENTSLNKFEASQLVVRDSIFFLNQGYGDMYLYTNLIDVFGRIENQGNVYYFGQPALTQIEEKGKGKFIEYTK
;
A
#
# COMPACT_ATOMS: atom_id res chain seq x y z
N MET A 1 74.56 0.87 -55.39
CA MET A 1 73.35 0.04 -55.55
C MET A 1 72.59 0.06 -54.22
N LYS A 2 71.46 0.86 -54.15
CA LYS A 2 70.58 0.88 -52.93
C LYS A 2 69.33 0.03 -53.30
N LYS A 3 69.13 -1.10 -52.60
CA LYS A 3 67.99 -1.95 -52.74
C LYS A 3 66.85 -1.33 -51.82
N ASN A 4 65.79 -0.86 -52.50
CA ASN A 4 64.56 -0.47 -51.80
C ASN A 4 63.74 -1.73 -51.43
N LEU A 5 63.63 -2.01 -50.14
CA LEU A 5 62.69 -3.02 -49.62
C LEU A 5 61.30 -2.41 -49.50
N ASN A 6 60.43 -2.83 -50.42
CA ASN A 6 58.97 -2.53 -50.31
C ASN A 6 58.31 -3.54 -49.40
N PHE A 7 57.88 -3.08 -48.20
CA PHE A 7 56.98 -3.85 -47.32
C PHE A 7 55.54 -3.62 -47.76
N PRO A 8 54.74 -4.67 -47.95
CA PRO A 8 53.33 -4.52 -48.27
C PRO A 8 52.60 -3.96 -47.06
N LYS A 9 51.99 -2.78 -47.16
CA LYS A 9 51.07 -2.21 -46.20
C LYS A 9 49.79 -3.07 -46.16
N LYS A 10 49.71 -4.05 -45.22
CA LYS A 10 48.43 -4.71 -44.85
C LYS A 10 47.48 -3.64 -44.35
N LYS A 11 46.45 -3.29 -45.12
CA LYS A 11 45.30 -2.52 -44.63
C LYS A 11 44.67 -3.34 -43.49
N LEU A 12 44.94 -2.94 -42.27
CA LEU A 12 44.31 -3.51 -41.08
C LEU A 12 42.81 -3.21 -41.17
N ASN A 13 42.00 -4.26 -41.39
CA ASN A 13 40.55 -4.16 -41.54
C ASN A 13 39.94 -3.76 -40.20
N TRP A 14 39.95 -2.49 -39.89
CA TRP A 14 39.49 -1.90 -38.61
C TRP A 14 38.06 -2.30 -38.27
N TYR A 15 37.20 -2.52 -39.30
CA TYR A 15 35.85 -3.04 -39.06
C TYR A 15 35.82 -4.46 -38.49
N LYS A 16 36.80 -5.32 -38.80
CA LYS A 16 36.90 -6.67 -38.19
C LYS A 16 37.33 -6.59 -36.74
N PHE A 17 38.20 -5.63 -36.40
CA PHE A 17 38.62 -5.40 -35.02
C PHE A 17 37.45 -4.81 -34.20
N SER A 18 36.69 -3.87 -34.74
CA SER A 18 35.49 -3.31 -34.14
C SER A 18 34.40 -4.36 -33.93
N LEU A 19 34.21 -5.27 -34.90
CA LEU A 19 33.23 -6.36 -34.79
C LEU A 19 33.62 -7.37 -33.70
N ILE A 20 34.92 -7.70 -33.59
CA ILE A 20 35.42 -8.59 -32.55
C ILE A 20 35.30 -7.93 -31.17
N LEU A 21 35.56 -6.63 -31.03
CA LEU A 21 35.42 -5.88 -29.79
C LEU A 21 33.93 -5.79 -29.36
N LEU A 22 33.03 -5.61 -30.34
CA LEU A 22 31.59 -5.62 -30.09
C LEU A 22 31.08 -7.00 -29.64
N LEU A 23 31.56 -8.08 -30.30
CA LEU A 23 31.27 -9.45 -29.85
C LEU A 23 31.81 -9.73 -28.45
N PHE A 24 33.02 -9.25 -28.14
CA PHE A 24 33.62 -9.43 -26.82
C PHE A 24 32.84 -8.67 -25.73
N ALA A 25 32.33 -7.46 -26.03
CA ALA A 25 31.50 -6.69 -25.12
C ALA A 25 30.16 -7.39 -24.77
N LEU A 26 29.61 -8.19 -25.70
CA LEU A 26 28.39 -8.99 -25.48
C LEU A 26 28.61 -10.15 -24.49
N PHE A 27 29.86 -10.65 -24.33
CA PHE A 27 30.16 -11.73 -23.39
C PHE A 27 30.36 -11.24 -21.94
N PHE A 28 30.70 -9.97 -21.72
CA PHE A 28 30.86 -9.42 -20.35
C PHE A 28 29.56 -8.99 -19.71
N GLY A 29 28.43 -8.93 -20.45
CA GLY A 29 27.11 -8.56 -19.92
C GLY A 29 26.30 -9.71 -19.30
N CYS A 30 26.80 -10.95 -19.33
CA CYS A 30 26.06 -12.08 -18.79
C CYS A 30 26.25 -12.22 -17.27
N LYS A 31 25.29 -11.68 -16.49
CA LYS A 31 25.10 -12.16 -15.10
C LYS A 31 24.91 -13.67 -15.11
N LYS A 32 25.49 -14.38 -14.12
CA LYS A 32 25.32 -15.83 -13.98
C LYS A 32 23.84 -16.22 -14.04
N PRO A 33 23.48 -17.39 -14.61
CA PRO A 33 22.06 -17.82 -14.73
C PRO A 33 21.31 -17.77 -13.40
N ASP A 34 21.98 -18.00 -12.26
CA ASP A 34 21.43 -17.92 -10.91
C ASP A 34 21.05 -16.49 -10.49
N GLN A 35 21.62 -15.48 -11.13
CA GLN A 35 21.31 -14.06 -10.88
C GLN A 35 20.24 -13.51 -11.82
N ARG A 36 19.79 -14.30 -12.81
CA ARG A 36 18.68 -13.94 -13.71
C ARG A 36 17.34 -14.29 -13.04
N SER A 37 17.05 -13.62 -11.95
CA SER A 37 15.82 -13.84 -11.18
C SER A 37 14.54 -13.73 -12.02
N CYS A 38 14.56 -12.94 -13.09
CA CYS A 38 13.41 -12.67 -13.95
C CYS A 38 12.86 -13.88 -14.72
N PHE A 39 13.69 -14.88 -15.02
CA PHE A 39 13.29 -16.05 -15.81
C PHE A 39 12.93 -17.28 -14.96
N LYS A 40 13.10 -17.21 -13.67
CA LYS A 40 12.62 -18.28 -12.76
C LYS A 40 11.11 -18.14 -12.58
N SER A 41 10.38 -19.23 -12.72
CA SER A 41 8.96 -19.27 -12.35
C SER A 41 8.80 -18.92 -10.87
N SER A 42 7.61 -18.49 -10.44
CA SER A 42 7.33 -18.25 -9.02
C SER A 42 7.45 -19.48 -8.13
N GLY A 43 7.49 -20.69 -8.73
CA GLY A 43 7.53 -21.95 -7.99
C GLY A 43 6.16 -22.39 -7.47
N LYS A 44 6.13 -23.40 -6.59
CA LYS A 44 4.91 -23.86 -5.91
C LYS A 44 4.47 -22.82 -4.89
N LEU A 45 3.17 -22.71 -4.67
CA LEU A 45 2.63 -21.86 -3.61
C LEU A 45 2.97 -22.49 -2.25
N VAL A 46 3.58 -21.72 -1.37
CA VAL A 46 4.00 -22.14 -0.03
C VAL A 46 3.63 -21.06 0.98
N THR A 47 3.21 -21.45 2.16
CA THR A 47 2.99 -20.55 3.30
C THR A 47 4.08 -20.77 4.33
N LYS A 48 4.66 -19.66 4.82
CA LYS A 48 5.61 -19.68 5.94
C LYS A 48 5.11 -18.78 7.04
N THR A 49 5.19 -19.27 8.27
CA THR A 49 4.92 -18.50 9.48
C THR A 49 6.23 -17.87 9.95
N LEU A 50 6.22 -16.57 10.13
CA LEU A 50 7.35 -15.76 10.57
C LEU A 50 6.99 -15.12 11.93
N VAL A 51 7.76 -15.42 12.98
CA VAL A 51 7.63 -14.75 14.26
C VAL A 51 8.60 -13.58 14.29
N GLN A 52 8.07 -12.36 14.36
CA GLN A 52 8.86 -11.12 14.20
C GLN A 52 8.97 -10.29 15.49
N GLY A 53 8.51 -10.81 16.61
CA GLY A 53 8.51 -10.08 17.89
C GLY A 53 7.34 -9.11 18.01
N ASP A 54 7.40 -8.21 19.00
CA ASP A 54 6.32 -7.29 19.31
C ASP A 54 6.31 -6.09 18.37
N TYR A 55 5.18 -5.87 17.70
CA TYR A 55 4.93 -4.69 16.89
C TYR A 55 3.52 -4.17 17.13
N THR A 56 3.36 -2.86 17.02
CA THR A 56 2.08 -2.14 17.17
C THR A 56 1.80 -1.23 15.98
N ASN A 57 2.78 -1.06 15.11
CA ASN A 57 2.72 -0.21 13.93
C ASN A 57 2.97 -1.06 12.69
N LEU A 58 2.26 -0.75 11.61
CA LEU A 58 2.36 -1.46 10.33
C LEU A 58 2.78 -0.48 9.23
N ILE A 59 3.81 -0.85 8.45
CA ILE A 59 4.25 -0.16 7.24
C ILE A 59 4.14 -1.16 6.09
N LEU A 60 3.11 -0.98 5.26
CA LEU A 60 2.66 -1.98 4.28
C LEU A 60 2.84 -1.45 2.86
N HIS A 61 3.86 -1.97 2.18
CA HIS A 61 4.33 -1.53 0.87
C HIS A 61 3.64 -2.23 -0.31
N PRO A 62 3.82 -1.74 -1.56
CA PRO A 62 3.17 -2.26 -2.76
C PRO A 62 3.43 -3.74 -3.06
N PHE A 63 2.52 -4.35 -3.84
CA PHE A 63 2.61 -5.69 -4.42
C PHE A 63 2.52 -6.84 -3.41
N VAL A 64 1.86 -6.59 -2.29
CA VAL A 64 1.43 -7.59 -1.31
C VAL A 64 -0.03 -7.35 -0.99
N GLU A 65 -0.84 -8.41 -0.96
CA GLU A 65 -2.20 -8.39 -0.44
C GLU A 65 -2.14 -8.64 1.07
N TYR A 66 -2.81 -7.82 1.85
CA TYR A 66 -2.72 -7.85 3.30
C TYR A 66 -4.07 -8.20 3.95
N GLU A 67 -4.05 -9.14 4.88
CA GLU A 67 -5.15 -9.44 5.78
C GLU A 67 -4.71 -9.18 7.22
N LEU A 68 -5.44 -8.32 7.95
CA LEU A 68 -5.21 -8.09 9.38
C LEU A 68 -6.10 -9.02 10.19
N ILE A 69 -5.51 -9.68 11.18
CA ILE A 69 -6.17 -10.60 12.09
C ILE A 69 -5.86 -10.17 13.52
N GLN A 70 -6.91 -9.96 14.32
CA GLN A 70 -6.75 -9.73 15.77
C GLN A 70 -6.36 -11.03 16.47
N ASP A 71 -5.22 -11.04 17.13
CA ASP A 71 -4.72 -12.21 17.83
C ASP A 71 -4.13 -11.83 19.20
N SER A 72 -3.75 -12.81 20.00
CA SER A 72 -3.05 -12.64 21.28
C SER A 72 -1.53 -12.49 21.13
N ILE A 73 -0.98 -12.92 20.00
CA ILE A 73 0.46 -12.87 19.67
C ILE A 73 0.69 -12.26 18.29
N ASN A 74 1.87 -11.69 18.11
CA ASN A 74 2.27 -11.05 16.87
C ASN A 74 3.08 -12.01 15.99
N TYR A 75 2.59 -12.30 14.80
CA TYR A 75 3.31 -13.05 13.76
C TYR A 75 2.75 -12.77 12.37
N VAL A 76 3.46 -13.18 11.35
CA VAL A 76 3.06 -13.02 9.94
C VAL A 76 3.03 -14.39 9.27
N GLU A 77 1.93 -14.70 8.61
CA GLU A 77 1.84 -15.81 7.66
C GLU A 77 2.03 -15.26 6.25
N LEU A 78 3.16 -15.59 5.63
CA LEU A 78 3.47 -15.15 4.27
C LEU A 78 3.23 -16.28 3.29
N THR A 79 2.31 -16.08 2.34
CA THR A 79 1.98 -17.03 1.27
C THR A 79 2.42 -16.47 -0.06
N CYS A 80 3.34 -17.14 -0.74
CA CYS A 80 3.76 -16.80 -2.10
C CYS A 80 4.39 -18.01 -2.80
N GLY A 81 4.79 -17.84 -4.07
CA GLY A 81 5.61 -18.84 -4.74
C GLY A 81 6.96 -19.02 -4.04
N GLU A 82 7.43 -20.26 -3.88
CA GLU A 82 8.65 -20.60 -3.13
C GLU A 82 9.89 -19.80 -3.59
N ASN A 83 9.99 -19.50 -4.88
CA ASN A 83 11.08 -18.72 -5.45
C ASN A 83 10.95 -17.20 -5.23
N LEU A 84 9.86 -16.73 -4.64
CA LEU A 84 9.64 -15.31 -4.34
C LEU A 84 10.07 -14.92 -2.93
N PHE A 85 10.11 -15.86 -1.99
CA PHE A 85 10.49 -15.59 -0.59
C PHE A 85 11.78 -14.77 -0.42
N PRO A 86 12.86 -15.02 -1.18
CA PRO A 86 14.09 -14.24 -1.04
C PRO A 86 13.96 -12.76 -1.41
N PHE A 87 12.84 -12.37 -2.04
CA PHE A 87 12.57 -11.00 -2.46
C PHE A 87 11.53 -10.29 -1.59
N ILE A 88 10.96 -11.00 -0.61
CA ILE A 88 10.01 -10.42 0.33
C ILE A 88 10.75 -10.16 1.64
N ASP A 89 10.83 -8.90 1.99
CA ASP A 89 11.46 -8.47 3.23
C ASP A 89 10.38 -8.23 4.29
N VAL A 90 10.55 -8.85 5.45
CA VAL A 90 9.65 -8.72 6.61
C VAL A 90 10.53 -8.38 7.81
N GLN A 91 10.44 -7.15 8.29
CA GLN A 91 11.30 -6.64 9.36
C GLN A 91 10.46 -6.00 10.45
N VAL A 92 10.94 -6.12 11.70
CA VAL A 92 10.44 -5.36 12.85
C VAL A 92 11.55 -4.48 13.37
N GLN A 93 11.34 -3.18 13.34
CA GLN A 93 12.23 -2.18 13.91
C GLN A 93 11.38 -1.11 14.63
N ASP A 94 11.79 -0.71 15.81
CA ASP A 94 11.11 0.33 16.61
C ASP A 94 9.61 0.08 16.78
N SER A 95 9.22 -1.17 17.04
CA SER A 95 7.84 -1.64 17.13
C SER A 95 7.00 -1.45 15.86
N ALA A 96 7.63 -1.27 14.70
CA ALA A 96 7.00 -1.20 13.40
C ALA A 96 7.33 -2.44 12.56
N LEU A 97 6.30 -3.18 12.14
CA LEU A 97 6.40 -4.24 11.15
C LEU A 97 6.39 -3.61 9.75
N THR A 98 7.47 -3.79 9.02
CA THR A 98 7.59 -3.37 7.61
C THR A 98 7.59 -4.58 6.70
N ILE A 99 6.73 -4.59 5.67
CA ILE A 99 6.68 -5.65 4.66
C ILE A 99 6.89 -5.03 3.28
N THR A 100 7.96 -5.47 2.59
CA THR A 100 8.35 -4.95 1.28
C THR A 100 8.53 -6.09 0.27
N ASN A 101 7.98 -5.93 -0.91
CA ASN A 101 8.16 -6.86 -2.02
C ASN A 101 9.15 -6.30 -3.05
N ASN A 102 10.40 -6.72 -2.96
CA ASN A 102 11.51 -6.31 -3.83
C ASN A 102 11.59 -7.09 -5.16
N ASN A 103 10.56 -7.86 -5.51
CA ASN A 103 10.54 -8.62 -6.77
C ASN A 103 10.35 -7.68 -7.97
N THR A 104 11.38 -7.48 -8.77
CA THR A 104 11.41 -6.55 -9.89
C THR A 104 10.79 -7.08 -11.19
N CYS A 105 10.62 -8.40 -11.33
CA CYS A 105 10.24 -9.05 -12.59
C CYS A 105 8.84 -9.67 -12.54
N ARG A 106 7.91 -9.02 -11.85
CA ARG A 106 6.54 -9.52 -11.63
C ARG A 106 5.79 -9.85 -12.91
N PHE A 107 5.93 -9.02 -13.95
CA PHE A 107 5.25 -9.20 -15.24
C PHE A 107 5.64 -10.48 -15.99
N LEU A 108 6.85 -11.05 -15.74
CA LEU A 108 7.30 -12.30 -16.35
C LEU A 108 6.90 -13.56 -15.57
N ARG A 109 6.43 -13.41 -14.33
CA ARG A 109 6.19 -14.53 -13.42
C ARG A 109 4.73 -14.94 -13.26
N GLY A 110 3.83 -14.31 -14.03
CA GLY A 110 2.39 -14.51 -13.93
C GLY A 110 1.77 -13.75 -12.75
N TYR A 111 0.64 -13.12 -13.01
CA TYR A 111 -0.11 -12.36 -11.99
C TYR A 111 -0.87 -13.27 -11.01
N ASP A 112 -0.99 -14.57 -11.32
CA ASP A 112 -1.82 -15.52 -10.57
C ASP A 112 -1.27 -15.91 -9.19
N LYS A 113 -0.01 -15.54 -8.90
CA LYS A 113 0.65 -15.89 -7.63
C LYS A 113 1.00 -14.63 -6.84
N ASN A 114 -0.04 -13.90 -6.47
CA ASN A 114 0.10 -12.74 -5.59
C ASN A 114 0.75 -13.13 -4.26
N VAL A 115 1.62 -12.26 -3.78
CA VAL A 115 2.14 -12.36 -2.42
C VAL A 115 1.04 -11.95 -1.47
N LYS A 116 0.71 -12.82 -0.50
CA LYS A 116 -0.29 -12.54 0.53
C LYS A 116 0.37 -12.62 1.90
N ALA A 117 0.09 -11.62 2.74
CA ALA A 117 0.54 -11.58 4.12
C ALA A 117 -0.69 -11.49 5.04
N LYS A 118 -0.85 -12.49 5.91
CA LYS A 118 -1.76 -12.42 7.05
C LYS A 118 -0.96 -11.93 8.25
N ILE A 119 -1.36 -10.80 8.79
CA ILE A 119 -0.68 -10.12 9.88
C ILE A 119 -1.51 -10.32 11.14
N HIS A 120 -1.01 -11.14 12.05
CA HIS A 120 -1.59 -11.35 13.36
C HIS A 120 -1.07 -10.29 14.32
N ILE A 121 -1.97 -9.52 14.93
CA ILE A 121 -1.62 -8.37 15.75
C ILE A 121 -2.40 -8.35 17.07
N ASN A 122 -1.67 -8.20 18.17
CA ASN A 122 -2.24 -8.07 19.51
C ASN A 122 -2.73 -6.64 19.79
N LEU A 123 -1.85 -5.65 19.58
CA LEU A 123 -2.15 -4.24 19.74
C LEU A 123 -1.83 -3.48 18.47
N LEU A 124 -2.78 -2.68 17.99
CA LEU A 124 -2.61 -1.84 16.81
C LEU A 124 -2.69 -0.36 17.20
N TYR A 125 -1.67 0.42 16.80
CA TYR A 125 -1.69 1.88 16.94
C TYR A 125 -1.66 2.60 15.59
N ASN A 126 -0.81 2.18 14.67
CA ASN A 126 -0.65 2.87 13.40
C ASN A 126 -0.65 1.90 12.21
N ILE A 127 -1.31 2.32 11.14
CA ILE A 127 -1.19 1.70 9.81
C ILE A 127 -0.71 2.79 8.84
N TYR A 128 0.41 2.55 8.20
CA TYR A 128 0.85 3.26 7.01
C TYR A 128 0.71 2.30 5.82
N PHE A 129 -0.06 2.71 4.81
CA PHE A 129 -0.35 1.89 3.64
C PHE A 129 -0.18 2.69 2.36
N ASP A 130 0.78 2.28 1.52
CA ASP A 130 1.01 2.76 0.16
C ASP A 130 0.86 1.64 -0.88
N GLY A 131 0.18 0.55 -0.49
CA GLY A 131 0.02 -0.66 -1.28
C GLY A 131 -0.75 -0.48 -2.58
N THR A 132 -0.42 -1.30 -3.57
CA THR A 132 -1.16 -1.41 -4.84
C THR A 132 -2.20 -2.53 -4.83
N ASN A 133 -2.08 -3.47 -3.89
CA ASN A 133 -3.04 -4.54 -3.63
C ASN A 133 -3.88 -4.19 -2.39
N ASN A 134 -4.89 -4.99 -2.11
CA ASN A 134 -5.84 -4.67 -1.04
C ASN A 134 -5.27 -4.92 0.36
N LEU A 135 -5.74 -4.11 1.30
CA LEU A 135 -5.61 -4.32 2.75
C LEU A 135 -7.01 -4.49 3.35
N TYR A 136 -7.26 -5.59 4.04
CA TYR A 136 -8.56 -5.83 4.65
C TYR A 136 -8.48 -6.52 6.02
N SER A 137 -9.56 -6.44 6.78
CA SER A 137 -9.79 -7.27 7.95
C SER A 137 -11.19 -7.90 7.85
N ASN A 138 -11.27 -9.21 8.06
CA ASN A 138 -12.55 -9.92 8.16
C ASN A 138 -13.13 -9.75 9.58
N ASP A 139 -12.29 -9.82 10.59
CA ASP A 139 -12.65 -9.65 11.99
C ASP A 139 -12.49 -8.20 12.46
N THR A 140 -13.03 -7.93 13.64
CA THR A 140 -12.94 -6.60 14.24
C THR A 140 -11.58 -6.40 14.91
N ILE A 141 -10.79 -5.48 14.39
CA ILE A 141 -9.53 -5.05 15.00
C ILE A 141 -9.83 -4.10 16.15
N LYS A 142 -9.36 -4.45 17.36
CA LYS A 142 -9.56 -3.68 18.58
C LYS A 142 -8.33 -2.84 18.88
N ALA A 143 -8.54 -1.55 19.16
CA ALA A 143 -7.49 -0.62 19.53
C ALA A 143 -8.02 0.41 20.54
N SER A 144 -7.15 1.04 21.32
CA SER A 144 -7.53 2.23 22.09
C SER A 144 -7.48 3.46 21.19
N PHE A 145 -6.35 3.67 20.51
CA PHE A 145 -6.13 4.71 19.53
C PHE A 145 -5.70 4.04 18.23
N CYS A 146 -6.22 4.49 17.11
CA CYS A 146 -5.81 3.97 15.81
C CYS A 146 -5.58 5.13 14.84
N THR A 147 -4.38 5.18 14.27
CA THR A 147 -4.04 6.09 13.18
C THR A 147 -3.90 5.30 11.89
N ILE A 148 -4.63 5.70 10.86
CA ILE A 148 -4.56 5.12 9.52
C ILE A 148 -4.10 6.19 8.54
N LYS A 149 -2.98 5.94 7.88
CA LYS A 149 -2.45 6.77 6.80
C LYS A 149 -2.41 5.96 5.51
N MET A 150 -3.34 6.22 4.61
CA MET A 150 -3.39 5.68 3.26
C MET A 150 -2.83 6.73 2.31
N ARG A 151 -1.58 6.55 1.84
CA ARG A 151 -0.87 7.54 1.04
C ARG A 151 -0.37 6.93 -0.26
N GLU A 152 -0.68 7.57 -1.39
CA GLU A 152 -0.25 7.14 -2.73
C GLU A 152 -0.66 5.71 -3.07
N ALA A 153 -1.63 5.16 -2.35
CA ALA A 153 -2.09 3.79 -2.49
C ALA A 153 -3.00 3.61 -3.70
N GLY A 154 -2.72 2.54 -4.46
CA GLY A 154 -3.57 2.10 -5.57
C GLY A 154 -4.58 1.04 -5.17
N GLY A 155 -4.28 0.27 -4.13
CA GLY A 155 -5.14 -0.77 -3.58
C GLY A 155 -6.23 -0.24 -2.67
N ASP A 156 -7.32 -1.00 -2.54
CA ASP A 156 -8.42 -0.66 -1.63
C ASP A 156 -8.09 -1.05 -0.19
N MET A 157 -8.60 -0.27 0.77
CA MET A 157 -8.53 -0.59 2.19
C MET A 157 -9.93 -0.81 2.74
N LYS A 158 -10.17 -1.97 3.38
CA LYS A 158 -11.45 -2.30 4.03
C LYS A 158 -11.20 -2.84 5.42
N LEU A 159 -11.50 -2.04 6.46
CA LEU A 159 -11.23 -2.41 7.84
C LEU A 159 -12.49 -2.35 8.70
N LYS A 160 -12.60 -3.33 9.60
CA LYS A 160 -13.61 -3.36 10.66
C LYS A 160 -12.94 -3.06 12.00
N LEU A 161 -13.29 -1.93 12.61
CA LEU A 161 -12.58 -1.38 13.76
C LEU A 161 -13.47 -1.25 14.99
N LYS A 162 -12.85 -1.39 16.17
CA LYS A 162 -13.40 -0.98 17.45
C LYS A 162 -12.32 -0.25 18.24
N CYS A 163 -12.43 1.07 18.33
CA CYS A 163 -11.45 1.89 19.05
C CYS A 163 -12.13 3.00 19.85
N LYS A 164 -11.36 3.70 20.69
CA LYS A 164 -11.84 4.91 21.37
C LYS A 164 -11.68 6.13 20.48
N GLU A 165 -10.51 6.28 19.86
CA GLU A 165 -10.21 7.41 18.98
C GLU A 165 -9.61 6.90 17.68
N LEU A 166 -10.08 7.45 16.58
CA LEU A 166 -9.66 7.10 15.23
C LEU A 166 -9.22 8.36 14.46
N TYR A 167 -7.98 8.35 14.00
CA TYR A 167 -7.49 9.32 13.02
C TYR A 167 -7.23 8.65 11.68
N VAL A 168 -7.77 9.21 10.61
CA VAL A 168 -7.60 8.68 9.24
C VAL A 168 -7.20 9.79 8.30
N SER A 169 -6.06 9.61 7.66
CA SER A 169 -5.60 10.47 6.57
C SER A 169 -5.50 9.66 5.28
N LYS A 170 -6.29 10.03 4.28
CA LYS A 170 -6.24 9.46 2.93
C LYS A 170 -5.72 10.52 1.96
N SER A 171 -4.50 10.34 1.43
CA SER A 171 -3.83 11.34 0.59
C SER A 171 -3.29 10.74 -0.71
N ASN A 172 -3.51 11.46 -1.82
CA ASN A 172 -3.00 11.12 -3.15
C ASN A 172 -3.26 9.66 -3.57
N SER A 173 -4.32 9.05 -3.05
CA SER A 173 -4.64 7.63 -3.26
C SER A 173 -5.76 7.45 -4.26
N THR A 174 -5.61 6.48 -5.16
CA THR A 174 -6.64 6.06 -6.11
C THR A 174 -7.45 4.86 -5.60
N GLY A 175 -6.99 4.16 -4.58
CA GLY A 175 -7.77 3.11 -3.92
C GLY A 175 -8.91 3.69 -3.07
N SER A 176 -9.97 2.91 -2.86
CA SER A 176 -11.09 3.26 -1.98
C SER A 176 -10.76 2.92 -0.52
N LEU A 177 -11.34 3.69 0.40
CA LEU A 177 -11.25 3.39 1.82
C LEU A 177 -12.66 3.09 2.36
N VAL A 178 -12.83 1.94 3.00
CA VAL A 178 -14.08 1.51 3.63
C VAL A 178 -13.83 1.17 5.09
N LEU A 179 -14.49 1.88 5.99
CA LEU A 179 -14.39 1.67 7.44
C LEU A 179 -15.74 1.25 7.99
N THR A 180 -15.74 0.21 8.83
CA THR A 180 -16.93 -0.29 9.50
C THR A 180 -16.65 -0.52 10.98
N GLY A 181 -17.70 -0.70 11.79
CA GLY A 181 -17.57 -0.98 13.22
C GLY A 181 -17.93 0.20 14.11
N ARG A 182 -17.08 0.56 15.09
CA ARG A 182 -17.40 1.65 16.03
C ARG A 182 -16.17 2.34 16.61
N THR A 183 -16.32 3.65 16.86
CA THR A 183 -15.36 4.47 17.62
C THR A 183 -16.10 5.50 18.48
N ASN A 184 -15.44 6.11 19.46
CA ASN A 184 -16.06 7.23 20.17
C ASN A 184 -15.82 8.53 19.39
N LYS A 185 -14.58 8.83 19.02
CA LYS A 185 -14.24 10.03 18.27
C LYS A 185 -13.55 9.66 16.96
N ALA A 186 -13.82 10.42 15.93
CA ALA A 186 -13.18 10.25 14.65
C ALA A 186 -12.68 11.58 14.07
N ARG A 187 -11.49 11.54 13.51
CA ARG A 187 -10.92 12.63 12.71
C ARG A 187 -10.52 12.11 11.33
N TYR A 188 -11.05 12.73 10.28
CA TYR A 188 -10.85 12.33 8.89
C TYR A 188 -10.22 13.45 8.08
N GLU A 189 -9.18 13.13 7.32
CA GLU A 189 -8.57 14.02 6.35
C GLU A 189 -8.51 13.31 4.98
N ASN A 190 -9.07 13.94 3.95
CA ASN A 190 -9.11 13.39 2.60
C ASN A 190 -8.62 14.40 1.58
N THR A 191 -7.55 14.05 0.85
CA THR A 191 -7.05 14.83 -0.30
C THR A 191 -7.06 14.01 -1.60
N SER A 192 -7.81 12.90 -1.62
CA SER A 192 -7.77 11.89 -2.67
C SER A 192 -8.93 12.03 -3.67
N LEU A 193 -8.84 11.26 -4.76
CA LEU A 193 -9.83 11.27 -5.85
C LEU A 193 -10.99 10.33 -5.61
N ASN A 194 -10.73 9.19 -4.97
CA ASN A 194 -11.72 8.12 -4.79
C ASN A 194 -12.39 8.16 -3.42
N LYS A 195 -13.46 7.38 -3.33
CA LYS A 195 -14.39 7.27 -2.21
C LYS A 195 -13.72 7.06 -0.86
N PHE A 196 -14.21 7.80 0.14
CA PHE A 196 -13.98 7.59 1.56
C PHE A 196 -15.29 7.16 2.21
N GLU A 197 -15.42 5.90 2.56
CA GLU A 197 -16.66 5.32 3.05
C GLU A 197 -16.57 4.97 4.54
N ALA A 198 -17.30 5.69 5.37
CA ALA A 198 -17.43 5.44 6.81
C ALA A 198 -18.91 5.50 7.28
N SER A 199 -19.87 5.33 6.37
CA SER A 199 -21.30 5.33 6.72
C SER A 199 -21.71 4.14 7.59
N GLN A 200 -20.89 3.09 7.65
CA GLN A 200 -21.11 1.92 8.53
C GLN A 200 -20.16 1.90 9.74
N LEU A 201 -19.42 2.99 9.98
CA LEU A 201 -18.65 3.19 11.19
C LEU A 201 -19.43 4.06 12.17
N VAL A 202 -19.97 3.44 13.20
CA VAL A 202 -20.73 4.15 14.24
C VAL A 202 -19.77 4.96 15.09
N VAL A 203 -19.91 6.28 15.05
CA VAL A 203 -19.21 7.21 15.95
C VAL A 203 -20.17 7.59 17.08
N ARG A 204 -19.68 7.76 18.32
CA ARG A 204 -20.53 8.00 19.49
C ARG A 204 -20.53 9.42 20.02
N ASP A 205 -19.37 10.12 19.88
CA ASP A 205 -19.21 11.46 20.48
C ASP A 205 -19.16 12.53 19.39
N SER A 206 -18.11 12.51 18.56
CA SER A 206 -17.89 13.57 17.57
C SER A 206 -17.08 13.12 16.36
N ILE A 207 -17.33 13.80 15.25
CA ILE A 207 -16.54 13.73 14.03
C ILE A 207 -15.94 15.09 13.73
N PHE A 208 -14.62 15.09 13.43
CA PHE A 208 -13.94 16.19 12.76
C PHE A 208 -13.52 15.73 11.36
N PHE A 209 -13.84 16.48 10.31
CA PHE A 209 -13.36 16.15 8.98
C PHE A 209 -12.80 17.33 8.22
N LEU A 210 -11.84 17.06 7.34
CA LEU A 210 -11.29 17.97 6.36
C LEU A 210 -11.31 17.28 4.99
N ASN A 211 -12.19 17.71 4.09
CA ASN A 211 -12.24 17.21 2.72
C ASN A 211 -11.63 18.24 1.76
N GLN A 212 -10.38 18.00 1.36
CA GLN A 212 -9.64 18.75 0.35
C GLN A 212 -9.52 17.96 -0.96
N GLY A 213 -10.18 16.80 -1.03
CA GLY A 213 -10.13 15.90 -2.19
C GLY A 213 -11.24 16.19 -3.20
N TYR A 214 -11.17 15.45 -4.30
CA TYR A 214 -12.23 15.35 -5.31
C TYR A 214 -13.17 14.19 -5.01
N GLY A 215 -12.72 13.21 -4.23
CA GLY A 215 -13.49 12.06 -3.81
C GLY A 215 -14.52 12.41 -2.75
N ASP A 216 -15.69 11.79 -2.86
CA ASP A 216 -16.77 11.96 -1.90
C ASP A 216 -16.48 11.19 -0.60
N MET A 217 -16.93 11.76 0.51
CA MET A 217 -16.93 11.11 1.83
C MET A 217 -18.35 10.74 2.23
N TYR A 218 -18.51 9.60 2.90
CA TYR A 218 -19.78 9.10 3.40
C TYR A 218 -19.64 8.81 4.89
N LEU A 219 -20.40 9.52 5.73
CA LEU A 219 -20.23 9.52 7.19
C LEU A 219 -21.54 9.16 7.90
N TYR A 220 -21.44 8.36 8.96
CA TYR A 220 -22.55 8.13 9.87
C TYR A 220 -22.50 9.18 11.01
N THR A 221 -23.57 9.97 11.19
CA THR A 221 -23.55 11.17 12.04
C THR A 221 -24.71 11.24 13.04
N ASN A 222 -25.38 10.11 13.29
CA ASN A 222 -26.59 10.13 14.12
C ASN A 222 -26.29 10.44 15.61
N LEU A 223 -26.94 11.50 16.14
CA LEU A 223 -26.87 11.94 17.54
C LEU A 223 -25.46 12.30 18.03
N ILE A 224 -24.62 12.83 17.17
CA ILE A 224 -23.25 13.25 17.49
C ILE A 224 -22.95 14.65 16.98
N ASP A 225 -21.88 15.26 17.50
CA ASP A 225 -21.41 16.54 17.02
C ASP A 225 -20.53 16.36 15.78
N VAL A 226 -20.77 17.18 14.75
CA VAL A 226 -20.05 17.13 13.47
C VAL A 226 -19.43 18.48 13.16
N PHE A 227 -18.10 18.49 13.06
CA PHE A 227 -17.30 19.66 12.71
C PHE A 227 -16.54 19.35 11.42
N GLY A 228 -16.54 20.26 10.48
CA GLY A 228 -15.84 19.97 9.24
C GLY A 228 -15.59 21.14 8.32
N ARG A 229 -14.74 20.88 7.34
CA ARG A 229 -14.42 21.81 6.28
C ARG A 229 -14.35 21.07 4.95
N ILE A 230 -14.95 21.66 3.91
CA ILE A 230 -14.93 21.19 2.54
C ILE A 230 -14.23 22.25 1.71
N GLU A 231 -13.03 21.95 1.21
CA GLU A 231 -12.17 22.93 0.50
C GLU A 231 -12.06 22.66 -1.01
N ASN A 232 -12.59 21.53 -1.50
CA ASN A 232 -12.52 21.19 -2.93
C ASN A 232 -13.88 20.76 -3.48
N GLN A 233 -13.90 19.86 -4.47
CA GLN A 233 -15.12 19.46 -5.21
C GLN A 233 -15.83 18.26 -4.59
N GLY A 234 -15.13 17.40 -3.82
CA GLY A 234 -15.73 16.22 -3.20
C GLY A 234 -16.79 16.59 -2.18
N ASN A 235 -17.95 15.97 -2.28
CA ASN A 235 -19.04 16.14 -1.34
C ASN A 235 -18.80 15.32 -0.06
N VAL A 236 -19.50 15.71 1.00
CA VAL A 236 -19.60 14.90 2.22
C VAL A 236 -21.07 14.54 2.42
N TYR A 237 -21.40 13.28 2.18
CA TYR A 237 -22.72 12.73 2.42
C TYR A 237 -22.81 12.20 3.85
N TYR A 238 -23.87 12.57 4.56
CA TYR A 238 -24.05 12.11 5.93
C TYR A 238 -25.38 11.37 6.12
N PHE A 239 -25.36 10.40 7.03
CA PHE A 239 -26.47 9.53 7.38
C PHE A 239 -26.84 9.71 8.84
N GLY A 240 -28.12 10.00 9.09
CA GLY A 240 -28.67 10.24 10.44
C GLY A 240 -28.78 11.72 10.76
N GLN A 241 -29.21 12.02 11.99
CA GLN A 241 -29.44 13.37 12.45
C GLN A 241 -28.35 13.77 13.45
N PRO A 242 -27.39 14.63 13.06
CA PRO A 242 -26.36 15.11 13.98
C PRO A 242 -26.96 15.99 15.08
N ALA A 243 -26.38 15.93 16.29
CA ALA A 243 -26.81 16.76 17.41
C ALA A 243 -26.38 18.23 17.22
N LEU A 244 -25.18 18.44 16.72
CA LEU A 244 -24.62 19.74 16.36
C LEU A 244 -23.90 19.65 15.02
N THR A 245 -24.02 20.68 14.20
CA THR A 245 -23.34 20.76 12.91
C THR A 245 -22.65 22.12 12.75
N GLN A 246 -21.32 22.12 12.56
CA GLN A 246 -20.52 23.29 12.22
C GLN A 246 -19.63 22.98 11.03
N ILE A 247 -20.09 23.35 9.84
CA ILE A 247 -19.44 23.02 8.57
C ILE A 247 -19.08 24.28 7.79
N GLU A 248 -17.81 24.38 7.37
CA GLU A 248 -17.34 25.41 6.45
C GLU A 248 -17.24 24.85 5.02
N GLU A 249 -18.06 25.32 4.12
CA GLU A 249 -18.00 24.98 2.68
C GLU A 249 -17.23 26.07 1.92
N LYS A 250 -15.93 25.88 1.74
CA LYS A 250 -15.04 26.82 1.00
C LYS A 250 -14.86 26.44 -0.46
N GLY A 251 -15.07 25.15 -0.79
CA GLY A 251 -14.98 24.62 -2.15
C GLY A 251 -16.34 24.56 -2.86
N LYS A 252 -16.39 23.72 -3.91
CA LYS A 252 -17.63 23.42 -4.64
C LYS A 252 -18.40 22.26 -4.00
N GLY A 253 -17.74 21.39 -3.26
CA GLY A 253 -18.34 20.29 -2.54
C GLY A 253 -19.28 20.78 -1.45
N LYS A 254 -20.26 19.94 -1.10
CA LYS A 254 -21.35 20.25 -0.17
C LYS A 254 -21.45 19.20 0.92
N PHE A 255 -22.02 19.61 2.06
CA PHE A 255 -22.43 18.70 3.12
C PHE A 255 -23.91 18.33 2.90
N ILE A 256 -24.19 17.08 2.54
CA ILE A 256 -25.49 16.67 1.99
C ILE A 256 -26.06 15.52 2.81
N GLU A 257 -27.30 15.66 3.28
CA GLU A 257 -28.03 14.57 3.89
C GLU A 257 -28.33 13.49 2.85
N TYR A 258 -27.95 12.25 3.18
CA TYR A 258 -28.21 11.11 2.32
C TYR A 258 -29.38 10.31 2.86
N THR A 259 -30.53 10.47 2.24
CA THR A 259 -31.73 9.66 2.46
C THR A 259 -31.72 8.48 1.51
N LYS A 260 -31.77 7.25 2.04
CA LYS A 260 -31.96 6.04 1.24
C LYS A 260 -33.36 5.89 0.79
#